data_a2669979618b7f4379cfd55ea1774fc4
#
_entry.id   a2669979618b7f4379cfd55ea1774fc4
#
_cell.length_a   1.000
_cell.length_b   1.000
_cell.length_c   1.000
_cell.angle_alpha   90.00
_cell.angle_beta   90.00
_cell.angle_gamma   90.00
#
_symmetry.space_group_name_H-M   'P 1'
#
loop_
_entity.id
_entity.type
_entity.pdbx_description
1 polymer ?
#
loop_
_entity_poly.entity_id
_entity_poly.type
_entity_poly.pdbx_seq_one_letter_code
_entity_poly.pdbx_strand_id
1 'polypeptide(L)'
;MKAVKALKPRPLRQSLGLNQQEFWSAVGVTQSGGSRYESGRSMPRPVSVLVRLVHIEGIDLARVRGEYFVIADHLRKTTPALYGKLKEQVRAKKSR
;
A
#
# COMPACT_ATOMS: atom_id res chain seq x y z
N MET A 1 0.14 -12.32 8.57
CA MET A 1 -0.08 -12.12 7.14
C MET A 1 1.18 -12.45 6.38
N LYS A 2 1.08 -13.41 5.48
CA LYS A 2 2.23 -13.91 4.74
C LYS A 2 2.88 -12.85 3.85
N ALA A 3 2.06 -11.97 3.24
CA ALA A 3 2.56 -10.94 2.34
C ALA A 3 3.53 -9.98 3.04
N VAL A 4 3.28 -9.67 4.32
CA VAL A 4 4.14 -8.75 5.08
C VAL A 4 5.50 -9.39 5.37
N LYS A 5 5.51 -10.70 5.70
CA LYS A 5 6.77 -11.40 5.98
C LYS A 5 7.63 -11.55 4.73
N ALA A 6 7.01 -11.73 3.57
CA ALA A 6 7.71 -11.91 2.31
C ALA A 6 8.10 -10.59 1.65
N LEU A 7 7.70 -9.46 2.24
CA LEU A 7 7.91 -8.16 1.64
C LEU A 7 9.39 -7.80 1.63
N LYS A 8 9.92 -7.53 0.43
CA LYS A 8 11.30 -7.05 0.25
C LYS A 8 11.24 -5.68 -0.38
N PRO A 9 11.68 -4.65 0.34
CA PRO A 9 11.48 -3.27 -0.12
C PRO A 9 12.25 -2.90 -1.39
N ARG A 10 13.48 -3.38 -1.56
CA ARG A 10 14.28 -2.99 -2.72
C ARG A 10 13.66 -3.47 -4.03
N PRO A 11 13.34 -4.76 -4.20
CA PRO A 11 12.70 -5.21 -5.45
C PRO A 11 11.37 -4.52 -5.70
N LEU A 12 10.58 -4.30 -4.66
CA LEU A 12 9.30 -3.60 -4.78
C LEU A 12 9.54 -2.17 -5.28
N ARG A 13 10.47 -1.45 -4.64
CA ARG A 13 10.81 -0.09 -5.04
C ARG A 13 11.23 -0.01 -6.50
N GLN A 14 12.11 -0.93 -6.91
CA GLN A 14 12.61 -0.95 -8.28
C GLN A 14 11.50 -1.24 -9.27
N SER A 15 10.58 -2.13 -8.94
CA SER A 15 9.45 -2.45 -9.80
C SER A 15 8.52 -1.25 -10.01
N LEU A 16 8.50 -0.32 -9.05
CA LEU A 16 7.67 0.89 -9.13
C LEU A 16 8.40 2.04 -9.80
N GLY A 17 9.68 1.89 -10.12
CA GLY A 17 10.48 2.93 -10.75
C GLY A 17 10.78 4.10 -9.83
N LEU A 18 10.77 3.90 -8.52
CA LEU A 18 11.01 4.95 -7.54
C LEU A 18 12.44 4.90 -7.01
N ASN A 19 13.02 6.07 -6.69
CA ASN A 19 14.28 6.10 -5.97
C ASN A 19 14.03 5.93 -4.47
N GLN A 20 15.11 5.80 -3.68
CA GLN A 20 14.98 5.57 -2.24
C GLN A 20 14.25 6.71 -1.55
N GLN A 21 14.57 7.94 -1.91
CA GLN A 21 13.95 9.12 -1.29
C GLN A 21 12.44 9.11 -1.51
N GLU A 22 12.01 8.88 -2.74
CA GLU A 22 10.59 8.86 -3.09
C GLU A 22 9.85 7.73 -2.38
N PHE A 23 10.43 6.55 -2.42
CA PHE A 23 9.79 5.36 -1.86
C PHE A 23 9.61 5.47 -0.34
N TRP A 24 10.69 5.83 0.36
CA TRP A 24 10.69 5.82 1.82
C TRP A 24 10.01 7.04 2.43
N SER A 25 10.14 8.22 1.81
CA SER A 25 9.47 9.41 2.31
C SER A 25 7.94 9.25 2.28
N ALA A 26 7.42 8.50 1.31
CA ALA A 26 5.97 8.26 1.21
C ALA A 26 5.41 7.52 2.43
N VAL A 27 6.24 6.79 3.15
CA VAL A 27 5.83 6.07 4.36
C VAL A 27 6.41 6.69 5.63
N GLY A 28 6.99 7.89 5.51
CA GLY A 28 7.50 8.60 6.68
C GLY A 28 8.86 8.14 7.18
N VAL A 29 9.61 7.43 6.34
CA VAL A 29 10.94 6.92 6.69
C VAL A 29 11.98 7.75 5.95
N THR A 30 13.09 8.08 6.63
CA THR A 30 14.19 8.81 5.99
C THR A 30 14.89 7.92 4.96
N GLN A 31 15.59 8.55 4.01
CA GLN A 31 16.34 7.79 3.02
C GLN A 31 17.40 6.90 3.68
N SER A 32 18.11 7.40 4.68
CA SER A 32 19.13 6.61 5.36
C SER A 32 18.53 5.42 6.11
N GLY A 33 17.37 5.62 6.77
CA GLY A 33 16.66 4.53 7.41
C GLY A 33 16.19 3.49 6.41
N GLY A 34 15.65 3.94 5.29
CA GLY A 34 15.20 3.06 4.22
C GLY A 34 16.34 2.29 3.60
N SER A 35 17.48 2.96 3.40
CA SER A 35 18.67 2.31 2.86
C SER A 35 19.11 1.13 3.74
N ARG A 36 19.03 1.28 5.05
CA ARG A 36 19.38 0.20 5.99
C ARG A 36 18.41 -0.97 5.85
N TYR A 37 17.12 -0.70 5.70
CA TYR A 37 16.12 -1.75 5.49
C TYR A 37 16.37 -2.49 4.18
N GLU A 38 16.79 -1.78 3.14
CA GLU A 38 17.13 -2.41 1.86
C GLU A 38 18.42 -3.22 1.93
N SER A 39 19.29 -2.88 2.88
CA SER A 39 20.58 -3.56 3.05
C SER A 39 20.53 -4.74 4.02
N GLY A 40 19.35 -5.10 4.50
CA GLY A 40 19.20 -6.30 5.31
C GLY A 40 18.67 -6.08 6.72
N ARG A 41 18.55 -4.84 7.18
CA ARG A 41 17.97 -4.57 8.49
C ARG A 41 16.48 -4.88 8.46
N SER A 42 16.01 -5.58 9.47
CA SER A 42 14.58 -5.92 9.56
C SER A 42 13.73 -4.68 9.73
N MET A 43 12.66 -4.60 8.94
CA MET A 43 11.67 -3.53 9.11
C MET A 43 10.81 -3.81 10.33
N PRO A 44 10.60 -2.81 11.21
CA PRO A 44 9.58 -2.95 12.24
C PRO A 44 8.21 -3.19 11.59
N ARG A 45 7.34 -3.88 12.30
CA ARG A 45 6.02 -4.21 11.77
C ARG A 45 5.24 -2.97 11.27
N PRO A 46 5.20 -1.84 12.01
CA PRO A 46 4.49 -0.66 11.50
C PRO A 46 5.02 -0.17 10.16
N VAL A 47 6.35 -0.23 9.95
CA VAL A 47 6.94 0.19 8.70
C VAL A 47 6.51 -0.75 7.57
N SER A 48 6.53 -2.06 7.80
CA SER A 48 6.09 -3.05 6.83
C SER A 48 4.63 -2.83 6.44
N VAL A 49 3.77 -2.55 7.42
CA VAL A 49 2.35 -2.29 7.17
C VAL A 49 2.17 -1.05 6.31
N LEU A 50 2.90 0.03 6.61
CA LEU A 50 2.82 1.27 5.83
C LEU A 50 3.32 1.08 4.40
N VAL A 51 4.41 0.34 4.23
CA VAL A 51 4.92 0.03 2.89
C VAL A 51 3.87 -0.72 2.09
N ARG A 52 3.22 -1.71 2.67
CA ARG A 52 2.16 -2.44 1.99
C ARG A 52 0.99 -1.54 1.62
N LEU A 53 0.51 -0.74 2.56
CA LEU A 53 -0.65 0.13 2.31
C LEU A 53 -0.39 1.15 1.22
N VAL A 54 0.78 1.78 1.24
CA VAL A 54 1.11 2.85 0.29
C VAL A 54 1.53 2.28 -1.06
N HIS A 55 2.46 1.32 -1.06
CA HIS A 55 3.12 0.91 -2.30
C HIS A 55 2.48 -0.31 -2.96
N ILE A 56 1.79 -1.15 -2.22
CA ILE A 56 1.11 -2.30 -2.80
C ILE A 56 -0.38 -2.01 -3.00
N GLU A 57 -1.04 -1.49 -1.97
CA GLU A 57 -2.47 -1.18 -2.05
C GLU A 57 -2.75 0.17 -2.71
N GLY A 58 -1.74 1.03 -2.84
CA GLY A 58 -1.90 2.32 -3.50
C GLY A 58 -2.68 3.35 -2.70
N ILE A 59 -2.64 3.26 -1.39
CA ILE A 59 -3.36 4.18 -0.52
C ILE A 59 -2.55 5.45 -0.28
N ASP A 60 -3.17 6.61 -0.50
CA ASP A 60 -2.59 7.90 -0.13
C ASP A 60 -2.94 8.16 1.34
N LEU A 61 -1.94 8.07 2.21
CA LEU A 61 -2.15 8.20 3.65
C LEU A 61 -2.71 9.56 4.07
N ALA A 62 -2.44 10.59 3.29
CA ALA A 62 -2.94 11.94 3.60
C ALA A 62 -4.43 12.08 3.33
N ARG A 63 -4.98 11.23 2.49
CA ARG A 63 -6.38 11.32 2.03
C ARG A 63 -7.26 10.19 2.55
N VAL A 64 -6.70 9.23 3.27
CA VAL A 64 -7.47 8.09 3.75
C VAL A 64 -8.40 8.52 4.89
N ARG A 65 -9.61 7.98 4.87
CA ARG A 65 -10.61 8.18 5.93
C ARG A 65 -11.16 6.83 6.34
N GLY A 66 -11.33 6.65 7.64
CA GLY A 66 -11.88 5.40 8.17
C GLY A 66 -13.23 5.05 7.57
N GLU A 67 -14.07 6.06 7.32
CA GLU A 67 -15.40 5.85 6.76
C GLU A 67 -15.38 5.19 5.38
N TYR A 68 -14.32 5.38 4.60
CA TYR A 68 -14.20 4.74 3.28
C TYR A 68 -14.20 3.23 3.42
N PHE A 69 -13.51 2.73 4.43
CA PHE A 69 -13.41 1.30 4.68
C PHE A 69 -14.71 0.74 5.25
N VAL A 70 -15.34 1.50 6.13
CA VAL A 70 -16.63 1.10 6.71
C VAL A 70 -17.70 1.02 5.63
N ILE A 71 -17.75 2.01 4.74
CA ILE A 71 -18.72 2.04 3.64
C ILE A 71 -18.45 0.89 2.67
N ALA A 72 -17.20 0.68 2.28
CA ALA A 72 -16.85 -0.41 1.37
C ALA A 72 -17.21 -1.77 1.98
N ASP A 73 -16.93 -1.95 3.25
CA ASP A 73 -17.24 -3.19 3.95
C ASP A 73 -18.74 -3.43 4.03
N HIS A 74 -19.50 -2.37 4.31
CA HIS A 74 -20.95 -2.43 4.35
C HIS A 74 -21.55 -2.84 3.00
N LEU A 75 -21.08 -2.20 1.92
CA LEU A 75 -21.53 -2.55 0.57
C LEU A 75 -21.21 -3.99 0.22
N ARG A 76 -20.00 -4.43 0.54
CA ARG A 76 -19.57 -5.78 0.26
C ARG A 76 -20.45 -6.82 0.96
N LYS A 77 -20.87 -6.53 2.19
CA LYS A 77 -21.68 -7.44 3.00
C LYS A 77 -23.16 -7.40 2.67
N THR A 78 -23.71 -6.21 2.38
CA THR A 78 -25.15 -6.03 2.19
C THR A 78 -25.57 -6.07 0.73
N THR A 79 -24.74 -5.59 -0.19
CA THR A 79 -25.02 -5.53 -1.62
C THR A 79 -23.82 -5.99 -2.42
N PRO A 80 -23.46 -7.29 -2.34
CA PRO A 80 -22.24 -7.78 -3.00
C PRO A 80 -22.26 -7.60 -4.52
N ALA A 81 -23.41 -7.68 -5.16
CA ALA A 81 -23.50 -7.47 -6.60
C ALA A 81 -23.12 -6.04 -6.99
N LEU A 82 -23.61 -5.06 -6.23
CA LEU A 82 -23.27 -3.66 -6.45
C LEU A 82 -21.79 -3.42 -6.16
N TYR A 83 -21.29 -3.99 -5.08
CA TYR A 83 -19.87 -3.88 -4.73
C TYR A 83 -18.99 -4.39 -5.87
N GLY A 84 -19.32 -5.55 -6.45
CA GLY A 84 -18.58 -6.11 -7.57
C GLY A 84 -18.60 -5.21 -8.80
N LYS A 85 -19.74 -4.61 -9.08
CA LYS A 85 -19.91 -3.69 -10.20
C LYS A 85 -19.04 -2.44 -10.01
N LEU A 86 -19.08 -1.85 -8.81
CA LEU A 86 -18.28 -0.68 -8.49
C LEU A 86 -16.79 -0.99 -8.54
N LYS A 87 -16.42 -2.17 -8.08
CA LYS A 87 -15.04 -2.64 -8.10
C LYS A 87 -14.50 -2.71 -9.54
N GLU A 88 -15.31 -3.19 -10.46
CA GLU A 88 -14.93 -3.25 -11.88
C GLU A 88 -14.79 -1.86 -12.48
N GLN A 89 -15.68 -0.93 -12.13
CA GLN A 89 -15.62 0.45 -12.61
C GLN A 89 -14.34 1.14 -12.15
N VAL A 90 -13.99 0.95 -10.88
CA VAL A 90 -12.76 1.52 -10.31
C VAL A 90 -11.53 0.93 -10.99
N ARG A 91 -11.54 -0.38 -11.22
CA ARG A 91 -10.44 -1.08 -11.87
C ARG A 91 -10.25 -0.60 -13.30
N ALA A 92 -11.33 -0.39 -14.03
CA ALA A 92 -11.27 0.13 -15.39
C ALA A 92 -10.67 1.52 -15.45
N LYS A 93 -10.99 2.40 -14.48
CA LYS A 93 -10.40 3.74 -14.38
C LYS A 93 -8.91 3.68 -14.12
N LYS A 94 -8.48 2.75 -13.26
CA LYS A 94 -7.05 2.60 -12.93
C LYS A 94 -6.24 2.10 -14.10
N SER A 95 -6.85 1.37 -15.02
CA SER A 95 -6.15 0.81 -16.18
C SER A 95 -5.74 1.86 -17.21
N ARG A 96 -6.17 3.07 -17.04
CA ARG A 96 -5.81 4.16 -17.96
C ARG A 96 -4.53 4.87 -17.48
#